data_7a118e9905d1434cedbe4661339c2c8f
#
_entry.id   7a118e9905d1434cedbe4661339c2c8f
#
_cell.length_a   1.000
_cell.length_b   1.000
_cell.length_c   1.000
_cell.angle_alpha   90.00
_cell.angle_beta   90.00
_cell.angle_gamma   90.00
#
_symmetry.space_group_name_H-M   'P 1'
#
loop_
_entity.id
_entity.type
_entity.pdbx_description
1 polymer ?
#
loop_
_entity_poly.entity_id
_entity_poly.type
_entity_poly.pdbx_seq_one_letter_code
_entity_poly.pdbx_strand_id
1 'polypeptide(L)'
;MGSKREIDDCSIGIFGVDYDGTSSFKPGSRFGPNAIRQVSTCLETYCPKIDKDLEDINYVDFGSLNIQNYDSKSVIASVKSATNYLISQGLSPIMLGGEHSITRGAIEAVVNKYPDLILVQLDAHADLRESYMGNEHNHACTMKRCLDILPQKKIFQVGIRSGTKEEYKFMIENNQLVDFQTGKNSQELEKAILPYKNSPIYLTIDLDWFDPSLLSGTGTPEPGGFFWNDFQVISETLKSLNIVASDIVELSPDIDSSGVSSVVAAKVLRSLIMILEK
;
A
#
# COMPACT_ATOMS: atom_id res chain seq x y z
N MET A 1 10.63 15.51 1.10
CA MET A 1 10.10 16.00 -0.19
C MET A 1 9.04 17.06 0.11
N GLY A 2 9.16 18.26 -0.12
CA GLY A 2 8.30 19.45 -0.23
C GLY A 2 6.87 19.49 0.36
N SER A 3 6.53 18.71 1.41
CA SER A 3 5.19 18.77 2.01
C SER A 3 4.89 20.16 2.58
N LYS A 4 3.63 20.60 2.48
CA LYS A 4 3.15 21.86 3.06
C LYS A 4 3.05 21.72 4.58
N ARG A 5 3.00 22.86 5.29
CA ARG A 5 2.80 22.88 6.75
C ARG A 5 1.34 23.00 7.16
N GLU A 6 0.50 23.44 6.24
CA GLU A 6 -0.92 23.69 6.44
C GLU A 6 -1.75 22.86 5.46
N ILE A 7 -3.00 22.57 5.80
CA ILE A 7 -3.90 21.74 5.00
C ILE A 7 -4.46 22.51 3.81
N ASP A 8 -4.49 23.84 3.90
CA ASP A 8 -5.10 24.69 2.90
C ASP A 8 -4.50 24.44 1.51
N ASP A 9 -5.37 24.23 0.53
CA ASP A 9 -5.04 23.90 -0.86
C ASP A 9 -4.36 22.53 -1.08
N CYS A 10 -4.29 21.66 -0.06
CA CYS A 10 -3.80 20.30 -0.21
C CYS A 10 -4.88 19.36 -0.70
N SER A 11 -4.52 18.44 -1.61
CA SER A 11 -5.37 17.34 -2.10
C SER A 11 -5.05 16.00 -1.43
N ILE A 12 -3.85 15.87 -0.86
CA ILE A 12 -3.31 14.62 -0.32
C ILE A 12 -2.83 14.83 1.11
N GLY A 13 -3.18 13.88 1.99
CA GLY A 13 -2.70 13.79 3.36
C GLY A 13 -1.92 12.51 3.62
N ILE A 14 -0.69 12.64 4.13
CA ILE A 14 0.19 11.51 4.47
C ILE A 14 0.24 11.35 5.98
N PHE A 15 0.19 10.11 6.47
CA PHE A 15 0.43 9.79 7.88
C PHE A 15 1.18 8.45 8.03
N GLY A 16 1.91 8.30 9.11
CA GLY A 16 2.68 7.08 9.40
C GLY A 16 2.04 6.24 10.49
N VAL A 17 2.30 4.92 10.47
CA VAL A 17 1.86 3.95 11.48
C VAL A 17 3.03 3.05 11.85
N ASP A 18 3.66 3.33 12.97
CA ASP A 18 4.87 2.66 13.44
C ASP A 18 4.52 1.37 14.20
N TYR A 19 4.00 0.37 13.46
CA TYR A 19 3.48 -0.89 14.02
C TYR A 19 3.94 -2.13 13.23
N ASP A 20 4.40 -3.17 13.95
CA ASP A 20 4.77 -4.49 13.41
C ASP A 20 4.53 -5.62 14.43
N GLY A 21 3.45 -5.51 15.20
CA GLY A 21 3.15 -6.39 16.34
C GLY A 21 2.75 -7.81 15.96
N THR A 22 2.39 -8.08 14.70
CA THR A 22 2.01 -9.43 14.23
C THR A 22 2.98 -10.02 13.20
N SER A 23 4.14 -9.38 12.99
CA SER A 23 5.17 -9.89 12.08
C SER A 23 5.57 -11.33 12.42
N SER A 24 5.57 -12.22 11.42
CA SER A 24 5.75 -13.65 11.63
C SER A 24 7.18 -14.13 11.46
N PHE A 25 8.07 -13.35 10.83
CA PHE A 25 9.45 -13.75 10.58
C PHE A 25 10.44 -12.69 11.07
N LYS A 26 10.63 -11.58 10.35
CA LYS A 26 11.58 -10.52 10.74
C LYS A 26 10.81 -9.23 11.01
N PRO A 27 10.68 -8.79 12.28
CA PRO A 27 10.11 -7.50 12.60
C PRO A 27 11.04 -6.37 12.15
N GLY A 28 10.52 -5.15 12.12
CA GLY A 28 11.28 -3.94 11.74
C GLY A 28 10.48 -2.99 10.87
N SER A 29 9.32 -3.40 10.36
CA SER A 29 8.51 -2.54 9.50
C SER A 29 7.95 -1.31 10.25
N ARG A 30 7.89 -1.33 11.59
CA ARG A 30 7.59 -0.15 12.42
C ARG A 30 8.51 1.06 12.15
N PHE A 31 9.72 0.83 11.64
CA PHE A 31 10.68 1.89 11.31
C PHE A 31 10.54 2.40 9.87
N GLY A 32 9.71 1.74 9.07
CA GLY A 32 9.46 2.07 7.65
C GLY A 32 9.04 3.52 7.42
N PRO A 33 8.01 4.04 8.11
CA PRO A 33 7.52 5.39 7.89
C PRO A 33 8.60 6.47 8.07
N ASN A 34 9.43 6.31 9.10
CA ASN A 34 10.52 7.26 9.37
C ASN A 34 11.65 7.13 8.34
N ALA A 35 12.02 5.92 7.95
CA ALA A 35 13.05 5.68 6.94
C ALA A 35 12.66 6.28 5.58
N ILE A 36 11.40 6.11 5.15
CA ILE A 36 10.89 6.73 3.91
C ILE A 36 11.03 8.26 3.97
N ARG A 37 10.65 8.89 5.09
CA ARG A 37 10.77 10.34 5.27
C ARG A 37 12.22 10.82 5.23
N GLN A 38 13.13 10.11 5.88
CA GLN A 38 14.56 10.47 5.90
C GLN A 38 15.15 10.48 4.50
N VAL A 39 15.01 9.39 3.74
CA VAL A 39 15.59 9.30 2.39
C VAL A 39 14.87 10.18 1.39
N SER A 40 13.62 10.52 1.61
CA SER A 40 12.83 11.37 0.71
C SER A 40 13.44 12.78 0.54
N THR A 41 14.23 13.24 1.51
CA THR A 41 14.92 14.55 1.43
C THR A 41 16.06 14.56 0.41
N CYS A 42 16.55 13.40 -0.01
CA CYS A 42 17.65 13.23 -0.95
C CYS A 42 17.18 12.84 -2.36
N LEU A 43 15.86 12.76 -2.59
CA LEU A 43 15.32 12.37 -3.90
C LEU A 43 15.00 13.59 -4.76
N GLU A 44 15.25 13.45 -6.06
CA GLU A 44 14.77 14.42 -7.05
C GLU A 44 13.23 14.43 -7.07
N THR A 45 12.65 15.61 -7.13
CA THR A 45 11.19 15.83 -7.08
C THR A 45 10.51 15.48 -8.39
N TYR A 46 11.16 15.72 -9.52
CA TYR A 46 10.66 15.43 -10.85
C TYR A 46 10.68 13.93 -11.19
N CYS A 47 9.60 13.44 -11.78
CA CYS A 47 9.49 12.08 -12.29
C CYS A 47 9.31 12.09 -13.81
N PRO A 48 10.36 11.78 -14.61
CA PRO A 48 10.29 11.87 -16.08
C PRO A 48 9.32 10.85 -16.70
N LYS A 49 8.98 9.76 -16.00
CA LYS A 49 8.04 8.75 -16.50
C LYS A 49 6.59 9.21 -16.37
N ILE A 50 6.25 9.87 -15.28
CA ILE A 50 4.90 10.41 -15.04
C ILE A 50 4.76 11.83 -15.65
N ASP A 51 5.88 12.49 -15.92
CA ASP A 51 5.99 13.89 -16.37
C ASP A 51 5.31 14.87 -15.39
N LYS A 52 5.62 14.72 -14.10
CA LYS A 52 5.15 15.59 -13.01
C LYS A 52 6.30 15.93 -12.07
N ASP A 53 6.22 17.08 -11.43
CA ASP A 53 7.10 17.48 -10.33
C ASP A 53 6.32 17.57 -9.01
N LEU A 54 6.90 17.06 -7.92
CA LEU A 54 6.30 17.19 -6.59
C LEU A 54 6.22 18.64 -6.10
N GLU A 55 7.07 19.53 -6.62
CA GLU A 55 7.03 20.95 -6.28
C GLU A 55 5.73 21.63 -6.73
N ASP A 56 5.08 21.07 -7.76
CA ASP A 56 3.79 21.55 -8.29
C ASP A 56 2.58 20.95 -7.56
N ILE A 57 2.79 20.01 -6.63
CA ILE A 57 1.72 19.28 -5.94
C ILE A 57 1.62 19.72 -4.46
N ASN A 58 0.43 20.08 -4.05
CA ASN A 58 0.16 20.43 -2.66
C ASN A 58 -0.28 19.19 -1.85
N TYR A 59 0.56 18.76 -0.93
CA TYR A 59 0.27 17.67 0.00
C TYR A 59 0.84 17.99 1.38
N VAL A 60 0.28 17.36 2.41
CA VAL A 60 0.68 17.55 3.80
C VAL A 60 1.02 16.20 4.45
N ASP A 61 2.11 16.17 5.23
CA ASP A 61 2.51 15.03 6.05
C ASP A 61 2.27 15.33 7.54
N PHE A 62 1.38 14.57 8.15
CA PHE A 62 0.98 14.70 9.56
C PHE A 62 1.93 14.00 10.55
N GLY A 63 3.01 13.37 10.05
CA GLY A 63 3.87 12.54 10.88
C GLY A 63 3.26 11.17 11.17
N SER A 64 3.76 10.49 12.19
CA SER A 64 3.25 9.16 12.59
C SER A 64 2.24 9.26 13.72
N LEU A 65 1.28 8.32 13.74
CA LEU A 65 0.29 8.21 14.81
C LEU A 65 0.98 7.89 16.15
N ASN A 66 0.52 8.52 17.21
CA ASN A 66 0.92 8.16 18.56
C ASN A 66 0.17 6.89 19.00
N ILE A 67 0.79 5.73 18.82
CA ILE A 67 0.23 4.44 19.19
C ILE A 67 0.47 4.18 20.67
N GLN A 68 -0.60 4.25 21.47
CA GLN A 68 -0.54 4.02 22.92
C GLN A 68 -0.68 2.54 23.29
N ASN A 69 -1.45 1.79 22.52
CA ASN A 69 -1.71 0.37 22.71
C ASN A 69 -1.25 -0.41 21.48
N TYR A 70 -0.36 -1.37 21.70
CA TYR A 70 0.26 -2.18 20.64
C TYR A 70 -0.51 -3.47 20.31
N ASP A 71 -1.78 -3.57 20.69
CA ASP A 71 -2.64 -4.65 20.19
C ASP A 71 -3.22 -4.29 18.81
N SER A 72 -3.33 -5.26 17.92
CA SER A 72 -3.72 -5.04 16.53
C SER A 72 -5.10 -4.38 16.38
N LYS A 73 -6.07 -4.70 17.25
CA LYS A 73 -7.42 -4.09 17.19
C LYS A 73 -7.38 -2.59 17.50
N SER A 74 -6.63 -2.19 18.53
CA SER A 74 -6.47 -0.77 18.92
C SER A 74 -5.73 0.01 17.85
N VAL A 75 -4.72 -0.57 17.22
CA VAL A 75 -3.98 0.06 16.13
C VAL A 75 -4.87 0.25 14.91
N ILE A 76 -5.61 -0.79 14.50
CA ILE A 76 -6.58 -0.73 13.39
C ILE A 76 -7.64 0.37 13.64
N ALA A 77 -8.16 0.49 14.86
CA ALA A 77 -9.11 1.54 15.23
C ALA A 77 -8.49 2.96 15.16
N SER A 78 -7.22 3.11 15.54
CA SER A 78 -6.49 4.37 15.44
C SER A 78 -6.26 4.77 13.98
N VAL A 79 -5.88 3.82 13.13
CA VAL A 79 -5.75 4.02 11.68
C VAL A 79 -7.07 4.44 11.05
N LYS A 80 -8.17 3.75 11.39
CA LYS A 80 -9.51 4.13 10.93
C LYS A 80 -9.86 5.58 11.30
N SER A 81 -9.55 5.98 12.53
CA SER A 81 -9.83 7.34 13.01
C SER A 81 -9.02 8.39 12.25
N ALA A 82 -7.72 8.15 12.05
CA ALA A 82 -6.83 9.04 11.30
C ALA A 82 -7.26 9.15 9.83
N THR A 83 -7.57 8.03 9.19
CA THR A 83 -8.04 8.01 7.80
C THR A 83 -9.36 8.77 7.64
N ASN A 84 -10.32 8.58 8.56
CA ASN A 84 -11.57 9.33 8.57
C ASN A 84 -11.32 10.84 8.74
N TYR A 85 -10.38 11.23 9.60
CA TYR A 85 -10.00 12.64 9.76
C TYR A 85 -9.52 13.23 8.43
N LEU A 86 -8.56 12.61 7.76
CA LEU A 86 -8.07 13.10 6.47
C LEU A 86 -9.19 13.21 5.42
N ILE A 87 -10.03 12.19 5.33
CA ILE A 87 -11.19 12.18 4.43
C ILE A 87 -12.15 13.34 4.76
N SER A 88 -12.37 13.65 6.04
CA SER A 88 -13.25 14.77 6.47
C SER A 88 -12.66 16.14 6.11
N GLN A 89 -11.35 16.24 5.98
CA GLN A 89 -10.66 17.45 5.51
C GLN A 89 -10.60 17.55 3.96
N GLY A 90 -11.21 16.61 3.23
CA GLY A 90 -11.20 16.58 1.77
C GLY A 90 -9.93 15.99 1.16
N LEU A 91 -9.03 15.44 1.98
CA LEU A 91 -7.76 14.89 1.54
C LEU A 91 -7.89 13.44 1.09
N SER A 92 -7.11 13.06 0.08
CA SER A 92 -6.87 11.66 -0.30
C SER A 92 -5.77 11.07 0.60
N PRO A 93 -6.06 10.04 1.44
CA PRO A 93 -5.08 9.50 2.38
C PRO A 93 -4.00 8.67 1.69
N ILE A 94 -2.74 8.87 2.10
CA ILE A 94 -1.64 7.94 1.89
C ILE A 94 -1.10 7.53 3.26
N MET A 95 -1.20 6.24 3.60
CA MET A 95 -0.64 5.71 4.83
C MET A 95 0.75 5.12 4.57
N LEU A 96 1.75 5.57 5.34
CA LEU A 96 3.05 4.91 5.42
C LEU A 96 2.99 3.89 6.54
N GLY A 97 3.00 2.62 6.18
CA GLY A 97 2.78 1.55 7.12
C GLY A 97 4.04 1.05 7.78
N GLY A 98 3.78 0.37 8.88
CA GLY A 98 4.49 -0.77 9.39
C GLY A 98 4.06 -2.03 8.64
N GLU A 99 3.55 -3.03 9.38
CA GLU A 99 3.07 -4.28 8.78
C GLU A 99 1.71 -4.15 8.08
N HIS A 100 1.37 -5.12 7.23
CA HIS A 100 0.19 -5.06 6.36
C HIS A 100 -1.16 -5.08 7.11
N SER A 101 -1.25 -5.62 8.34
CA SER A 101 -2.51 -5.74 9.09
C SER A 101 -3.26 -4.42 9.30
N ILE A 102 -2.54 -3.29 9.28
CA ILE A 102 -3.09 -1.95 9.52
C ILE A 102 -3.96 -1.43 8.36
N THR A 103 -3.77 -1.95 7.15
CA THR A 103 -4.53 -1.58 5.93
C THR A 103 -6.04 -1.72 6.14
N ARG A 104 -6.48 -2.73 6.90
CA ARG A 104 -7.89 -2.90 7.25
C ARG A 104 -8.50 -1.65 7.87
N GLY A 105 -7.80 -0.98 8.77
CA GLY A 105 -8.30 0.24 9.43
C GLY A 105 -8.55 1.37 8.44
N ALA A 106 -7.66 1.56 7.49
CA ALA A 106 -7.82 2.54 6.43
C ALA A 106 -9.02 2.20 5.52
N ILE A 107 -9.14 0.93 5.11
CA ILE A 107 -10.26 0.47 4.27
C ILE A 107 -11.61 0.64 4.99
N GLU A 108 -11.71 0.34 6.30
CA GLU A 108 -12.93 0.59 7.08
C GLU A 108 -13.37 2.07 7.06
N ALA A 109 -12.43 2.99 7.00
CA ALA A 109 -12.75 4.42 6.88
C ALA A 109 -13.18 4.79 5.45
N VAL A 110 -12.44 4.32 4.45
CA VAL A 110 -12.67 4.66 3.05
C VAL A 110 -14.01 4.11 2.54
N VAL A 111 -14.40 2.89 2.93
CA VAL A 111 -15.69 2.28 2.57
C VAL A 111 -16.88 3.14 3.02
N ASN A 112 -16.80 3.83 4.16
CA ASN A 112 -17.88 4.70 4.63
C ASN A 112 -18.15 5.88 3.68
N LYS A 113 -17.12 6.38 2.98
CA LYS A 113 -17.26 7.45 1.99
C LYS A 113 -17.54 6.91 0.58
N TYR A 114 -16.99 5.74 0.27
CA TYR A 114 -17.03 5.13 -1.05
C TYR A 114 -17.64 3.72 -0.97
N PRO A 115 -18.98 3.59 -1.03
CA PRO A 115 -19.66 2.29 -0.90
C PRO A 115 -19.39 1.33 -2.05
N ASP A 116 -18.87 1.82 -3.19
CA ASP A 116 -18.48 1.01 -4.35
C ASP A 116 -16.97 0.71 -4.39
N LEU A 117 -16.28 0.87 -3.25
CA LEU A 117 -14.84 0.67 -3.16
C LEU A 117 -14.43 -0.72 -3.61
N ILE A 118 -13.39 -0.76 -4.43
CA ILE A 118 -12.63 -1.97 -4.76
C ILE A 118 -11.19 -1.83 -4.29
N LEU A 119 -10.50 -2.96 -4.14
CA LEU A 119 -9.12 -3.01 -3.66
C LEU A 119 -8.20 -3.53 -4.76
N VAL A 120 -7.07 -2.87 -4.94
CA VAL A 120 -5.93 -3.38 -5.72
C VAL A 120 -4.78 -3.61 -4.76
N GLN A 121 -4.24 -4.83 -4.75
CA GLN A 121 -3.10 -5.23 -3.94
C GLN A 121 -1.91 -5.55 -4.83
N LEU A 122 -0.78 -4.89 -4.58
CA LEU A 122 0.53 -5.28 -5.09
C LEU A 122 1.27 -5.97 -3.94
N ASP A 123 1.56 -7.26 -4.05
CA ASP A 123 2.06 -8.07 -2.94
C ASP A 123 2.66 -9.40 -3.45
N ALA A 124 3.57 -9.98 -2.69
CA ALA A 124 4.00 -11.37 -2.87
C ALA A 124 3.02 -12.37 -2.27
N HIS A 125 2.32 -11.97 -1.20
CA HIS A 125 1.49 -12.85 -0.37
C HIS A 125 -0.01 -12.67 -0.64
N ALA A 126 -0.76 -13.78 -0.49
CA ALA A 126 -2.21 -13.75 -0.69
C ALA A 126 -2.95 -13.04 0.46
N ASP A 127 -2.48 -13.16 1.70
CA ASP A 127 -3.03 -12.57 2.93
C ASP A 127 -4.51 -12.87 3.19
N LEU A 128 -4.95 -14.04 2.74
CA LEU A 128 -6.36 -14.48 2.79
C LEU A 128 -6.65 -15.51 3.89
N ARG A 129 -5.72 -15.70 4.86
CA ARG A 129 -5.94 -16.64 5.97
C ARG A 129 -7.07 -16.18 6.88
N GLU A 130 -7.86 -17.13 7.40
CA GLU A 130 -8.89 -16.82 8.41
C GLU A 130 -8.27 -16.38 9.73
N SER A 131 -7.18 -17.06 10.13
CA SER A 131 -6.36 -16.68 11.28
C SER A 131 -4.93 -17.16 11.07
N TYR A 132 -3.97 -16.48 11.69
CA TYR A 132 -2.58 -16.90 11.67
C TYR A 132 -1.96 -16.66 13.04
N MET A 133 -1.20 -17.66 13.56
CA MET A 133 -0.63 -17.63 14.91
C MET A 133 -1.65 -17.28 16.01
N GLY A 134 -2.90 -17.73 15.84
CA GLY A 134 -3.98 -17.48 16.80
C GLY A 134 -4.61 -16.09 16.76
N ASN A 135 -4.26 -15.27 15.76
CA ASN A 135 -4.79 -13.92 15.59
C ASN A 135 -5.41 -13.75 14.20
N GLU A 136 -6.68 -13.32 14.16
CA GLU A 136 -7.41 -12.99 12.91
C GLU A 136 -7.05 -11.59 12.36
N HIS A 137 -6.43 -10.73 13.19
CA HIS A 137 -5.94 -9.42 12.81
C HIS A 137 -4.42 -9.42 12.59
N ASN A 138 -3.93 -10.47 11.93
CA ASN A 138 -2.54 -10.68 11.57
C ASN A 138 -2.29 -10.22 10.14
N HIS A 139 -1.04 -9.82 9.79
CA HIS A 139 -0.69 -9.41 8.43
C HIS A 139 -1.12 -10.45 7.38
N ALA A 140 -0.92 -11.76 7.62
CA ALA A 140 -1.33 -12.83 6.71
C ALA A 140 -2.86 -13.04 6.58
N CYS A 141 -3.68 -12.23 7.27
CA CYS A 141 -5.14 -12.28 7.24
C CYS A 141 -5.77 -10.99 6.67
N THR A 142 -4.95 -10.03 6.28
CA THR A 142 -5.39 -8.66 5.97
C THR A 142 -6.39 -8.61 4.83
N MET A 143 -6.11 -9.29 3.72
CA MET A 143 -7.01 -9.29 2.56
C MET A 143 -8.32 -10.02 2.88
N LYS A 144 -8.27 -11.07 3.68
CA LYS A 144 -9.49 -11.72 4.16
C LYS A 144 -10.34 -10.76 4.99
N ARG A 145 -9.74 -10.03 5.92
CA ARG A 145 -10.45 -9.03 6.74
C ARG A 145 -10.97 -7.85 5.91
N CYS A 146 -10.25 -7.46 4.85
CA CYS A 146 -10.74 -6.46 3.91
C CYS A 146 -11.95 -6.96 3.12
N LEU A 147 -11.96 -8.21 2.65
CA LEU A 147 -13.10 -8.83 1.98
C LEU A 147 -14.36 -8.88 2.85
N ASP A 148 -14.20 -9.04 4.17
CA ASP A 148 -15.35 -9.08 5.09
C ASP A 148 -16.12 -7.75 5.12
N ILE A 149 -15.46 -6.63 4.81
CA ILE A 149 -16.01 -5.28 4.88
C ILE A 149 -16.22 -4.61 3.51
N LEU A 150 -15.55 -5.07 2.46
CA LEU A 150 -15.72 -4.52 1.12
C LEU A 150 -17.12 -4.87 0.58
N PRO A 151 -17.96 -3.87 0.19
CA PRO A 151 -19.33 -4.11 -0.23
C PRO A 151 -19.43 -5.01 -1.46
N GLN A 152 -18.54 -4.82 -2.42
CA GLN A 152 -18.49 -5.63 -3.64
C GLN A 152 -17.66 -6.90 -3.50
N LYS A 153 -16.98 -7.09 -2.36
CA LYS A 153 -16.02 -8.19 -2.11
C LYS A 153 -15.02 -8.36 -3.25
N LYS A 154 -14.57 -7.24 -3.85
CA LYS A 154 -13.71 -7.25 -5.01
C LYS A 154 -12.32 -6.78 -4.67
N ILE A 155 -11.35 -7.68 -4.88
CA ILE A 155 -9.92 -7.42 -4.79
C ILE A 155 -9.27 -7.85 -6.10
N PHE A 156 -8.31 -7.09 -6.59
CA PHE A 156 -7.38 -7.48 -7.65
C PHE A 156 -6.00 -7.66 -7.05
N GLN A 157 -5.51 -8.88 -7.02
CA GLN A 157 -4.23 -9.27 -6.40
C GLN A 157 -3.18 -9.47 -7.49
N VAL A 158 -2.13 -8.66 -7.46
CA VAL A 158 -1.10 -8.58 -8.50
C VAL A 158 0.25 -8.97 -7.92
N GLY A 159 0.86 -9.99 -8.48
CA GLY A 159 2.21 -10.41 -8.10
C GLY A 159 2.26 -11.54 -7.07
N ILE A 160 1.10 -12.06 -6.67
CA ILE A 160 1.02 -13.11 -5.65
C ILE A 160 1.77 -14.36 -6.10
N ARG A 161 2.75 -14.76 -5.28
CA ARG A 161 3.58 -15.93 -5.51
C ARG A 161 3.81 -16.77 -4.24
N SER A 162 3.25 -16.32 -3.12
CA SER A 162 3.25 -17.02 -1.82
C SER A 162 1.84 -17.06 -1.24
N GLY A 163 1.40 -18.25 -0.83
CA GLY A 163 0.09 -18.50 -0.25
C GLY A 163 -0.20 -19.98 -0.09
N THR A 164 -1.25 -20.33 0.62
CA THR A 164 -1.71 -21.73 0.74
C THR A 164 -2.46 -22.16 -0.52
N LYS A 165 -2.62 -23.46 -0.68
CA LYS A 165 -3.42 -24.04 -1.77
C LYS A 165 -4.87 -23.52 -1.76
N GLU A 166 -5.44 -23.36 -0.57
CA GLU A 166 -6.79 -22.87 -0.34
C GLU A 166 -6.94 -21.40 -0.75
N GLU A 167 -5.95 -20.57 -0.44
CA GLU A 167 -5.91 -19.16 -0.85
C GLU A 167 -5.83 -19.04 -2.37
N TYR A 168 -4.95 -19.80 -3.03
CA TYR A 168 -4.88 -19.83 -4.49
C TYR A 168 -6.18 -20.28 -5.14
N LYS A 169 -6.81 -21.34 -4.61
CA LYS A 169 -8.12 -21.77 -5.09
C LYS A 169 -9.17 -20.68 -4.97
N PHE A 170 -9.22 -20.01 -3.82
CA PHE A 170 -10.15 -18.91 -3.58
C PHE A 170 -9.93 -17.75 -4.56
N MET A 171 -8.68 -17.31 -4.76
CA MET A 171 -8.36 -16.22 -5.69
C MET A 171 -8.78 -16.53 -7.13
N ILE A 172 -8.54 -17.76 -7.60
CA ILE A 172 -8.90 -18.20 -8.96
C ILE A 172 -10.42 -18.26 -9.12
N GLU A 173 -11.14 -18.88 -8.18
CA GLU A 173 -12.60 -19.01 -8.20
C GLU A 173 -13.33 -17.67 -8.17
N ASN A 174 -12.72 -16.64 -7.55
CA ASN A 174 -13.30 -15.30 -7.45
C ASN A 174 -12.72 -14.29 -8.44
N ASN A 175 -11.89 -14.73 -9.40
CA ASN A 175 -11.23 -13.87 -10.40
C ASN A 175 -10.50 -12.69 -9.74
N GLN A 176 -9.75 -12.96 -8.68
CA GLN A 176 -8.98 -11.96 -7.94
C GLN A 176 -7.51 -11.93 -8.38
N LEU A 177 -6.95 -13.09 -8.75
CA LEU A 177 -5.56 -13.18 -9.17
C LEU A 177 -5.37 -12.59 -10.56
N VAL A 178 -4.48 -11.62 -10.67
CA VAL A 178 -4.10 -10.98 -11.93
C VAL A 178 -2.77 -11.55 -12.41
N ASP A 179 -2.75 -12.11 -13.61
CA ASP A 179 -1.53 -12.63 -14.24
C ASP A 179 -0.67 -11.48 -14.76
N PHE A 180 0.18 -10.94 -13.89
CA PHE A 180 1.17 -9.92 -14.23
C PHE A 180 2.57 -10.55 -14.17
N GLN A 181 3.34 -10.39 -15.24
CA GLN A 181 4.65 -11.02 -15.38
C GLN A 181 5.76 -10.00 -15.60
N THR A 182 6.91 -10.23 -14.99
CA THR A 182 8.12 -9.40 -15.15
C THR A 182 8.45 -9.14 -16.60
N GLY A 183 8.72 -7.89 -16.95
CA GLY A 183 9.09 -7.48 -18.30
C GLY A 183 7.92 -7.50 -19.30
N LYS A 184 6.70 -7.76 -18.86
CA LYS A 184 5.48 -7.66 -19.68
C LYS A 184 4.77 -6.31 -19.47
N ASN A 185 3.78 -6.05 -20.30
CA ASN A 185 2.90 -4.90 -20.13
C ASN A 185 1.80 -5.21 -19.09
N SER A 186 1.06 -4.20 -18.68
CA SER A 186 -0.02 -4.29 -17.70
C SER A 186 -1.38 -4.70 -18.27
N GLN A 187 -1.42 -5.26 -19.48
CA GLN A 187 -2.68 -5.57 -20.19
C GLN A 187 -3.65 -6.45 -19.39
N GLU A 188 -3.13 -7.42 -18.63
CA GLU A 188 -4.01 -8.30 -17.84
C GLU A 188 -4.63 -7.55 -16.66
N LEU A 189 -3.91 -6.64 -16.00
CA LEU A 189 -4.48 -5.74 -15.01
C LEU A 189 -5.49 -4.79 -15.65
N GLU A 190 -5.16 -4.19 -16.80
CA GLU A 190 -6.06 -3.30 -17.54
C GLU A 190 -7.38 -4.01 -17.89
N LYS A 191 -7.31 -5.22 -18.44
CA LYS A 191 -8.50 -6.04 -18.78
C LYS A 191 -9.33 -6.37 -17.53
N ALA A 192 -8.65 -6.79 -16.43
CA ALA A 192 -9.33 -7.18 -15.20
C ALA A 192 -10.06 -6.00 -14.55
N ILE A 193 -9.44 -4.80 -14.58
CA ILE A 193 -9.97 -3.62 -13.88
C ILE A 193 -10.88 -2.74 -14.76
N LEU A 194 -10.87 -2.93 -16.09
CA LEU A 194 -11.64 -2.11 -17.03
C LEU A 194 -13.13 -1.96 -16.66
N PRO A 195 -13.84 -3.00 -16.20
CA PRO A 195 -15.24 -2.87 -15.77
C PRO A 195 -15.41 -1.94 -14.56
N TYR A 196 -14.35 -1.66 -13.82
CA TYR A 196 -14.32 -0.90 -12.57
C TYR A 196 -13.52 0.41 -12.67
N LYS A 197 -13.14 0.83 -13.87
CA LYS A 197 -12.25 2.00 -14.06
C LYS A 197 -12.74 3.30 -13.42
N ASN A 198 -14.07 3.43 -13.24
CA ASN A 198 -14.69 4.59 -12.60
C ASN A 198 -15.01 4.36 -11.13
N SER A 199 -14.87 3.13 -10.63
CA SER A 199 -15.08 2.82 -9.22
C SER A 199 -13.97 3.44 -8.37
N PRO A 200 -14.26 3.87 -7.14
CA PRO A 200 -13.23 4.26 -6.21
C PRO A 200 -12.33 3.07 -5.87
N ILE A 201 -11.02 3.29 -5.90
CA ILE A 201 -10.01 2.25 -5.67
C ILE A 201 -9.18 2.61 -4.45
N TYR A 202 -9.00 1.65 -3.55
CA TYR A 202 -7.93 1.64 -2.58
C TYR A 202 -6.76 0.84 -3.14
N LEU A 203 -5.57 1.44 -3.15
CA LEU A 203 -4.34 0.76 -3.59
C LEU A 203 -3.46 0.46 -2.38
N THR A 204 -3.24 -0.82 -2.08
CA THR A 204 -2.26 -1.24 -1.07
C THR A 204 -1.03 -1.81 -1.75
N ILE A 205 0.15 -1.37 -1.30
CA ILE A 205 1.44 -1.80 -1.83
C ILE A 205 2.26 -2.38 -0.69
N ASP A 206 2.33 -3.71 -0.65
CA ASP A 206 3.34 -4.41 0.13
C ASP A 206 4.67 -4.37 -0.61
N LEU A 207 5.72 -3.93 0.05
CA LEU A 207 7.01 -3.75 -0.60
C LEU A 207 7.72 -5.07 -0.92
N ASP A 208 7.28 -6.19 -0.36
CA ASP A 208 7.76 -7.51 -0.75
C ASP A 208 7.23 -7.97 -2.13
N TRP A 209 6.32 -7.19 -2.76
CA TRP A 209 5.98 -7.31 -4.17
C TRP A 209 7.23 -7.25 -5.06
N PHE A 210 8.19 -6.41 -4.69
CA PHE A 210 9.47 -6.34 -5.37
C PHE A 210 10.30 -7.61 -5.12
N ASP A 211 11.16 -7.93 -6.07
CA ASP A 211 12.11 -9.02 -5.90
C ASP A 211 13.13 -8.68 -4.79
N PRO A 212 13.48 -9.64 -3.90
CA PRO A 212 14.45 -9.40 -2.82
C PRO A 212 15.83 -8.92 -3.28
N SER A 213 16.17 -9.11 -4.54
CA SER A 213 17.43 -8.60 -5.12
C SER A 213 17.38 -7.08 -5.37
N LEU A 214 16.19 -6.49 -5.49
CA LEU A 214 15.98 -5.04 -5.56
C LEU A 214 15.61 -4.45 -4.20
N LEU A 215 14.74 -5.12 -3.44
CA LEU A 215 14.22 -4.66 -2.16
C LEU A 215 14.34 -5.79 -1.13
N SER A 216 15.49 -5.85 -0.46
CA SER A 216 15.78 -6.85 0.59
C SER A 216 15.25 -6.44 1.96
N GLY A 217 14.88 -5.16 2.13
CA GLY A 217 14.42 -4.57 3.40
C GLY A 217 12.94 -4.83 3.67
N THR A 218 12.53 -6.10 3.72
CA THR A 218 11.19 -6.53 4.10
C THR A 218 11.23 -7.73 5.04
N GLY A 219 10.15 -7.92 5.83
CA GLY A 219 10.08 -8.97 6.85
C GLY A 219 9.97 -10.38 6.28
N THR A 220 9.26 -10.55 5.17
CA THR A 220 8.90 -11.83 4.55
C THR A 220 9.24 -11.85 3.05
N PRO A 221 10.54 -11.77 2.68
CA PRO A 221 10.94 -11.67 1.26
C PRO A 221 10.63 -12.98 0.50
N GLU A 222 10.05 -12.85 -0.70
CA GLU A 222 9.77 -13.95 -1.61
C GLU A 222 10.50 -13.76 -2.95
N PRO A 223 11.29 -14.72 -3.42
CA PRO A 223 11.98 -14.66 -4.71
C PRO A 223 11.01 -14.67 -5.91
N GLY A 224 11.49 -14.18 -7.05
CA GLY A 224 10.71 -14.15 -8.28
C GLY A 224 9.74 -12.97 -8.36
N GLY A 225 10.07 -11.89 -7.66
CA GLY A 225 9.30 -10.66 -7.64
C GLY A 225 9.58 -9.73 -8.80
N PHE A 226 9.18 -8.48 -8.66
CA PHE A 226 9.19 -7.48 -9.71
C PHE A 226 10.28 -6.43 -9.50
N PHE A 227 10.61 -5.70 -10.58
CA PHE A 227 11.65 -4.70 -10.58
C PHE A 227 11.05 -3.29 -10.76
N TRP A 228 11.91 -2.27 -10.64
CA TRP A 228 11.48 -0.89 -10.78
C TRP A 228 10.79 -0.60 -12.14
N ASN A 229 11.27 -1.21 -13.21
CA ASN A 229 10.64 -1.03 -14.52
C ASN A 229 9.22 -1.62 -14.58
N ASP A 230 8.97 -2.74 -13.90
CA ASP A 230 7.63 -3.34 -13.80
C ASP A 230 6.68 -2.42 -13.02
N PHE A 231 7.19 -1.81 -11.92
CA PHE A 231 6.43 -0.82 -11.17
C PHE A 231 6.10 0.42 -12.02
N GLN A 232 7.03 0.87 -12.86
CA GLN A 232 6.75 1.96 -13.78
C GLN A 232 5.68 1.60 -14.82
N VAL A 233 5.68 0.37 -15.34
CA VAL A 233 4.65 -0.12 -16.27
C VAL A 233 3.28 -0.15 -15.59
N ILE A 234 3.19 -0.70 -14.37
CA ILE A 234 1.91 -0.77 -13.64
C ILE A 234 1.41 0.63 -13.24
N SER A 235 2.32 1.56 -12.91
CA SER A 235 1.98 2.93 -12.56
C SER A 235 1.26 3.70 -13.68
N GLU A 236 1.57 3.40 -14.95
CA GLU A 236 0.84 4.00 -16.09
C GLU A 236 -0.63 3.55 -16.11
N THR A 237 -0.91 2.29 -15.81
CA THR A 237 -2.29 1.81 -15.65
C THR A 237 -2.97 2.45 -14.45
N LEU A 238 -2.30 2.48 -13.30
CA LEU A 238 -2.82 3.05 -12.05
C LEU A 238 -3.18 4.54 -12.19
N LYS A 239 -2.38 5.31 -12.95
CA LYS A 239 -2.63 6.74 -13.25
C LYS A 239 -3.99 6.97 -13.94
N SER A 240 -4.49 6.00 -14.69
CA SER A 240 -5.77 6.09 -15.41
C SER A 240 -6.99 5.74 -14.53
N LEU A 241 -6.77 5.28 -13.29
CA LEU A 241 -7.80 4.78 -12.39
C LEU A 241 -8.22 5.82 -11.35
N ASN A 242 -9.39 5.61 -10.76
CA ASN A 242 -9.90 6.47 -9.69
C ASN A 242 -9.38 6.03 -8.32
N ILE A 243 -8.06 6.17 -8.08
CA ILE A 243 -7.47 5.87 -6.78
C ILE A 243 -7.84 7.00 -5.80
N VAL A 244 -8.50 6.64 -4.70
CA VAL A 244 -9.01 7.58 -3.69
C VAL A 244 -8.24 7.54 -2.38
N ALA A 245 -7.49 6.47 -2.14
CA ALA A 245 -6.59 6.30 -1.00
C ALA A 245 -5.58 5.19 -1.29
N SER A 246 -4.45 5.20 -0.59
CA SER A 246 -3.44 4.15 -0.72
C SER A 246 -2.61 3.97 0.55
N ASP A 247 -1.85 2.88 0.59
CA ASP A 247 -0.78 2.68 1.56
C ASP A 247 0.47 2.04 0.94
N ILE A 248 1.58 2.15 1.70
CA ILE A 248 2.85 1.47 1.46
C ILE A 248 3.21 0.79 2.77
N VAL A 249 3.39 -0.52 2.76
CA VAL A 249 3.61 -1.34 3.96
C VAL A 249 4.84 -2.24 3.84
N GLU A 250 5.26 -2.84 4.95
CA GLU A 250 6.29 -3.86 5.09
C GLU A 250 7.74 -3.42 4.77
N LEU A 251 8.04 -2.11 4.78
CA LEU A 251 9.43 -1.67 4.77
C LEU A 251 10.09 -1.93 6.11
N SER A 252 11.05 -2.85 6.16
CA SER A 252 11.91 -3.12 7.32
C SER A 252 13.34 -2.61 7.04
N PRO A 253 13.64 -1.33 7.28
CA PRO A 253 14.86 -0.67 6.80
C PRO A 253 16.14 -1.27 7.38
N ASP A 254 16.11 -1.73 8.63
CA ASP A 254 17.28 -2.28 9.33
C ASP A 254 17.76 -3.63 8.75
N ILE A 255 16.93 -4.30 7.95
CA ILE A 255 17.31 -5.55 7.26
C ILE A 255 18.22 -5.26 6.06
N ASP A 256 18.08 -4.09 5.43
CA ASP A 256 18.86 -3.66 4.28
C ASP A 256 19.91 -2.61 4.67
N SER A 257 21.11 -3.05 4.94
CA SER A 257 22.23 -2.17 5.28
C SER A 257 22.68 -1.21 4.16
N SER A 258 22.24 -1.47 2.91
CA SER A 258 22.55 -0.59 1.77
C SER A 258 21.67 0.66 1.72
N GLY A 259 20.48 0.60 2.32
CA GLY A 259 19.46 1.65 2.27
C GLY A 259 18.69 1.73 0.94
N VAL A 260 18.98 0.87 -0.03
CA VAL A 260 18.31 0.86 -1.35
C VAL A 260 16.81 0.62 -1.20
N SER A 261 16.39 -0.27 -0.29
CA SER A 261 14.97 -0.55 -0.04
C SER A 261 14.20 0.71 0.39
N SER A 262 14.79 1.53 1.24
CA SER A 262 14.19 2.81 1.69
C SER A 262 14.08 3.81 0.53
N VAL A 263 15.07 3.84 -0.37
CA VAL A 263 15.05 4.70 -1.57
C VAL A 263 13.94 4.23 -2.53
N VAL A 264 13.79 2.92 -2.76
CA VAL A 264 12.72 2.36 -3.59
C VAL A 264 11.35 2.73 -3.00
N ALA A 265 11.14 2.51 -1.70
CA ALA A 265 9.91 2.87 -1.01
C ALA A 265 9.56 4.36 -1.12
N ALA A 266 10.55 5.25 -0.94
CA ALA A 266 10.34 6.69 -1.09
C ALA A 266 10.04 7.10 -2.54
N LYS A 267 10.57 6.39 -3.53
CA LYS A 267 10.20 6.60 -4.95
C LYS A 267 8.80 6.07 -5.25
N VAL A 268 8.36 4.98 -4.61
CA VAL A 268 6.96 4.52 -4.67
C VAL A 268 6.05 5.61 -4.10
N LEU A 269 6.36 6.15 -2.92
CA LEU A 269 5.59 7.26 -2.33
C LEU A 269 5.51 8.46 -3.27
N ARG A 270 6.64 8.89 -3.87
CA ARG A 270 6.64 9.97 -4.86
C ARG A 270 5.66 9.69 -6.00
N SER A 271 5.69 8.48 -6.54
CA SER A 271 4.79 8.09 -7.64
C SER A 271 3.33 8.09 -7.19
N LEU A 272 3.01 7.62 -5.98
CA LEU A 272 1.65 7.64 -5.44
C LEU A 272 1.11 9.06 -5.27
N ILE A 273 1.91 9.99 -4.76
CA ILE A 273 1.50 11.41 -4.66
C ILE A 273 1.13 11.94 -6.05
N MET A 274 1.96 11.65 -7.08
CA MET A 274 1.72 12.10 -8.45
C MET A 274 0.51 11.43 -9.11
N ILE A 275 0.20 10.19 -8.74
CA ILE A 275 -0.95 9.41 -9.26
C ILE A 275 -2.25 9.88 -8.61
N LEU A 276 -2.25 10.16 -7.31
CA LEU A 276 -3.42 10.62 -6.57
C LEU A 276 -3.78 12.09 -6.86
N GLU A 277 -2.80 12.88 -7.28
CA GLU A 277 -3.03 14.26 -7.73
C GLU A 277 -3.84 14.26 -9.03
N LYS A 278 -5.03 14.88 -8.99
CA LYS A 278 -6.04 14.91 -10.08
C LYS A 278 -6.08 16.26 -10.78
#